data_4af7f8a674bcc9356a864cbfc8026c9a
#
_entry.id   4af7f8a674bcc9356a864cbfc8026c9a
#
_cell.length_a   1.000
_cell.length_b   1.000
_cell.length_c   1.000
_cell.angle_alpha   90.00
_cell.angle_beta   90.00
_cell.angle_gamma   90.00
#
_symmetry.space_group_name_H-M   'P 1'
#
loop_
_entity.id
_entity.type
_entity.pdbx_description
1 polymer ?
#
loop_
_entity_poly.entity_id
_entity_poly.type
_entity_poly.pdbx_seq_one_letter_code
_entity_poly.pdbx_strand_id
1 'polypeptide(L)'
;MDKTYFTQKWMNAREEYDMCARSSILDYYLRENDNLEKIIDIGSGTGSFLRWLIVKKYKFEKILMIDQDEKLLNKVYKITRGLSIDENLLLKKASSNLFHLDSPNQNILSEIRIMKGDISKLFKYIYNYNFISFSAIADILPKLFLDKLFSVHLENKTILFSICYDGKVSWNIKNKYDKYIMKKFNEHQQSVKNDNYTLGPASISYIKKKAKQKLYKVKTMDSPWKLNSDNVSNRDFHQQYINTIYKALQKDKNTDTLILKEWIHDKLEKIKKGKLKTIVNHKDILLLT
;
A
#
# COMPACT_ATOMS: atom_id res chain seq x y z
N MET A 1 11.72 18.40 -11.70
CA MET A 1 11.48 17.40 -10.61
C MET A 1 10.12 16.77 -10.83
N ASP A 2 10.07 15.64 -11.48
CA ASP A 2 8.83 14.87 -11.61
C ASP A 2 8.55 14.17 -10.27
N LYS A 3 7.84 14.85 -9.38
CA LYS A 3 7.23 14.17 -8.24
C LYS A 3 6.17 13.25 -8.82
N THR A 4 6.41 11.96 -8.82
CA THR A 4 5.40 10.95 -9.16
C THR A 4 4.33 10.96 -8.06
N TYR A 5 3.41 11.91 -8.16
CA TYR A 5 2.22 11.91 -7.30
C TYR A 5 1.28 10.83 -7.83
N PHE A 6 0.94 9.88 -6.98
CA PHE A 6 -0.15 8.96 -7.29
C PHE A 6 -1.44 9.78 -7.45
N THR A 7 -2.13 9.60 -8.58
CA THR A 7 -3.39 10.32 -8.80
C THR A 7 -4.48 9.75 -7.91
N GLN A 8 -5.47 10.58 -7.54
CA GLN A 8 -6.64 10.08 -6.80
C GLN A 8 -7.35 8.96 -7.56
N LYS A 9 -7.45 9.08 -8.90
CA LYS A 9 -8.06 8.04 -9.74
C LYS A 9 -7.38 6.69 -9.56
N TRP A 10 -6.04 6.67 -9.50
CA TRP A 10 -5.27 5.46 -9.21
C TRP A 10 -5.52 4.93 -7.80
N MET A 11 -5.47 5.82 -6.78
CA MET A 11 -5.67 5.44 -5.39
C MET A 11 -7.06 4.84 -5.15
N ASN A 12 -8.10 5.45 -5.72
CA ASN A 12 -9.46 4.94 -5.59
C ASN A 12 -9.64 3.60 -6.34
N ALA A 13 -9.09 3.49 -7.55
CA ALA A 13 -9.24 2.28 -8.35
C ALA A 13 -8.52 1.07 -7.74
N ARG A 14 -7.37 1.27 -7.08
CA ARG A 14 -6.63 0.18 -6.44
C ARG A 14 -7.21 -0.26 -5.09
N GLU A 15 -7.95 0.62 -4.40
CA GLU A 15 -8.39 0.38 -3.03
C GLU A 15 -9.23 -0.89 -2.89
N GLU A 16 -10.14 -1.14 -3.85
CA GLU A 16 -10.95 -2.36 -3.87
C GLU A 16 -10.05 -3.62 -3.96
N TYR A 17 -9.02 -3.56 -4.81
CA TYR A 17 -8.05 -4.66 -4.93
C TYR A 17 -7.19 -4.82 -3.68
N ASP A 18 -6.77 -3.72 -3.03
CA ASP A 18 -6.05 -3.75 -1.76
C ASP A 18 -6.93 -4.36 -0.65
N MET A 19 -8.21 -4.00 -0.60
CA MET A 19 -9.18 -4.53 0.35
C MET A 19 -9.33 -6.05 0.21
N CYS A 20 -9.49 -6.54 -1.03
CA CYS A 20 -9.66 -7.96 -1.33
C CYS A 20 -8.35 -8.76 -1.18
N ALA A 21 -7.19 -8.12 -1.36
CA ALA A 21 -5.90 -8.80 -1.36
C ALA A 21 -5.35 -9.07 0.05
N ARG A 22 -5.66 -8.22 1.04
CA ARG A 22 -5.18 -8.43 2.42
C ARG A 22 -5.62 -9.79 2.94
N SER A 23 -4.65 -10.56 3.39
CA SER A 23 -4.83 -11.95 3.78
C SER A 23 -5.81 -12.12 4.95
N SER A 24 -6.67 -13.14 4.89
CA SER A 24 -7.48 -13.57 6.05
C SER A 24 -6.61 -14.06 7.22
N ILE A 25 -5.41 -14.55 6.91
CA ILE A 25 -4.41 -14.93 7.93
C ILE A 25 -3.88 -13.69 8.65
N LEU A 26 -3.72 -12.55 7.94
CA LEU A 26 -3.39 -11.27 8.58
C LEU A 26 -4.50 -10.86 9.54
N ASP A 27 -5.77 -10.94 9.11
CA ASP A 27 -6.94 -10.65 9.94
C ASP A 27 -6.94 -11.49 11.24
N TYR A 28 -6.68 -12.78 11.12
CA TYR A 28 -6.52 -13.68 12.27
C TYR A 28 -5.43 -13.22 13.24
N TYR A 29 -4.20 -12.95 12.74
CA TYR A 29 -3.09 -12.52 13.59
C TYR A 29 -3.33 -11.17 14.27
N LEU A 30 -4.00 -10.23 13.60
CA LEU A 30 -4.29 -8.93 14.18
C LEU A 30 -5.33 -9.02 15.31
N ARG A 31 -6.30 -9.94 15.20
CA ARG A 31 -7.29 -10.17 16.27
C ARG A 31 -6.68 -10.86 17.48
N GLU A 32 -5.78 -11.81 17.27
CA GLU A 32 -5.10 -12.54 18.35
C GLU A 32 -4.13 -11.66 19.15
N ASN A 33 -3.56 -10.61 18.57
CA ASN A 33 -2.52 -9.81 19.23
C ASN A 33 -3.04 -8.51 19.85
N ASP A 34 -4.30 -8.15 19.70
CA ASP A 34 -5.05 -7.00 20.28
C ASP A 34 -4.24 -5.71 20.51
N ASN A 35 -3.31 -5.40 19.58
CA ASN A 35 -2.35 -4.29 19.72
C ASN A 35 -2.69 -3.12 18.79
N LEU A 36 -4.00 -2.94 18.50
CA LEU A 36 -4.48 -1.92 17.56
C LEU A 36 -5.00 -0.64 18.25
N GLU A 37 -4.76 -0.46 19.55
CA GLU A 37 -5.27 0.71 20.29
C GLU A 37 -4.80 2.03 19.68
N LYS A 38 -3.50 2.18 19.48
CA LYS A 38 -2.84 3.41 19.03
C LYS A 38 -2.05 3.16 17.76
N ILE A 39 -2.60 3.60 16.65
CA ILE A 39 -2.08 3.30 15.30
C ILE A 39 -1.40 4.53 14.71
N ILE A 40 -0.23 4.34 14.10
CA ILE A 40 0.36 5.30 13.17
C ILE A 40 0.42 4.68 11.77
N ASP A 41 -0.23 5.32 10.79
CA ASP A 41 -0.26 4.88 9.39
C ASP A 41 0.60 5.81 8.54
N ILE A 42 1.72 5.30 8.07
CA ILE A 42 2.77 6.05 7.38
C ILE A 42 2.65 5.85 5.87
N GLY A 43 2.56 6.96 5.12
CA GLY A 43 2.22 6.96 3.70
C GLY A 43 0.75 6.62 3.49
N SER A 44 -0.12 7.16 4.34
CA SER A 44 -1.54 6.82 4.44
C SER A 44 -2.37 7.17 3.20
N GLY A 45 -1.88 8.07 2.34
CA GLY A 45 -2.56 8.51 1.12
C GLY A 45 -3.97 9.05 1.42
N THR A 46 -4.97 8.46 0.79
CA THR A 46 -6.40 8.79 1.01
C THR A 46 -7.04 8.00 2.15
N GLY A 47 -6.29 7.17 2.89
CA GLY A 47 -6.78 6.46 4.07
C GLY A 47 -7.36 5.07 3.80
N SER A 48 -6.87 4.34 2.81
CA SER A 48 -7.38 2.99 2.50
C SER A 48 -7.18 1.99 3.64
N PHE A 49 -6.09 2.10 4.41
CA PHE A 49 -5.87 1.24 5.58
C PHE A 49 -6.88 1.54 6.71
N LEU A 50 -7.16 2.81 7.00
CA LEU A 50 -8.21 3.19 7.95
C LEU A 50 -9.57 2.59 7.54
N ARG A 51 -9.95 2.73 6.27
CA ARG A 51 -11.23 2.20 5.78
C ARG A 51 -11.27 0.67 5.83
N TRP A 52 -10.14 0.00 5.61
CA TRP A 52 -10.04 -1.45 5.81
C TRP A 52 -10.27 -1.84 7.27
N LEU A 53 -9.72 -1.10 8.25
CA LEU A 53 -9.98 -1.31 9.67
C LEU A 53 -11.47 -1.17 10.00
N ILE A 54 -12.12 -0.15 9.42
CA ILE A 54 -13.56 0.10 9.61
C ILE A 54 -14.40 -1.07 9.06
N VAL A 55 -14.18 -1.47 7.80
CA VAL A 55 -14.91 -2.58 7.17
C VAL A 55 -14.71 -3.89 7.92
N LYS A 56 -13.50 -4.11 8.45
CA LYS A 56 -13.18 -5.29 9.27
C LYS A 56 -13.62 -5.17 10.73
N LYS A 57 -14.24 -4.04 11.10
CA LYS A 57 -14.76 -3.78 12.46
C LYS A 57 -13.68 -3.90 13.55
N TYR A 58 -12.45 -3.46 13.22
CA TYR A 58 -11.39 -3.35 14.22
C TYR A 58 -11.67 -2.20 15.19
N LYS A 59 -11.39 -2.45 16.47
CA LYS A 59 -11.45 -1.43 17.53
C LYS A 59 -10.09 -0.74 17.64
N PHE A 60 -10.09 0.59 17.71
CA PHE A 60 -8.90 1.39 17.99
C PHE A 60 -9.28 2.67 18.70
N GLU A 61 -8.41 3.17 19.58
CA GLU A 61 -8.62 4.44 20.26
C GLU A 61 -8.28 5.62 19.35
N LYS A 62 -7.11 5.54 18.71
CA LYS A 62 -6.63 6.62 17.83
C LYS A 62 -5.78 6.12 16.69
N ILE A 63 -5.86 6.86 15.58
CA ILE A 63 -4.98 6.68 14.43
C ILE A 63 -4.40 8.02 14.01
N LEU A 64 -3.07 8.09 13.88
CA LEU A 64 -2.36 9.18 13.24
C LEU A 64 -2.00 8.76 11.81
N MET A 65 -2.57 9.45 10.84
CA MET A 65 -2.35 9.22 9.42
C MET A 65 -1.37 10.26 8.89
N ILE A 66 -0.26 9.82 8.30
CA ILE A 66 0.80 10.71 7.82
C ILE A 66 1.08 10.46 6.35
N ASP A 67 1.08 11.54 5.57
CA ASP A 67 1.51 11.51 4.17
C ASP A 67 2.22 12.83 3.81
N GLN A 68 3.10 12.80 2.82
CA GLN A 68 3.74 14.00 2.26
C GLN A 68 2.80 14.78 1.33
N ASP A 69 1.81 14.09 0.73
CA ASP A 69 0.84 14.69 -0.19
C ASP A 69 -0.42 15.14 0.55
N GLU A 70 -0.44 16.42 0.89
CA GLU A 70 -1.57 17.07 1.54
C GLU A 70 -2.88 16.99 0.73
N LYS A 71 -2.78 16.92 -0.62
CA LYS A 71 -3.95 16.81 -1.47
C LYS A 71 -4.66 15.45 -1.31
N LEU A 72 -3.91 14.41 -1.00
CA LEU A 72 -4.47 13.09 -0.67
C LEU A 72 -5.08 13.10 0.74
N LEU A 73 -4.36 13.63 1.73
CA LEU A 73 -4.83 13.73 3.11
C LEU A 73 -6.14 14.51 3.22
N ASN A 74 -6.29 15.61 2.50
CA ASN A 74 -7.51 16.43 2.50
C ASN A 74 -8.76 15.69 1.99
N LYS A 75 -8.59 14.51 1.37
CA LYS A 75 -9.70 13.69 0.88
C LYS A 75 -10.13 12.61 1.87
N VAL A 76 -9.31 12.31 2.87
CA VAL A 76 -9.56 11.25 3.86
C VAL A 76 -10.97 11.37 4.45
N TYR A 77 -11.32 12.55 4.97
CA TYR A 77 -12.63 12.77 5.58
C TYR A 77 -13.79 12.47 4.62
N LYS A 78 -13.76 13.07 3.42
CA LYS A 78 -14.85 12.94 2.45
C LYS A 78 -15.06 11.48 2.02
N ILE A 79 -13.97 10.75 1.74
CA ILE A 79 -14.05 9.37 1.27
C ILE A 79 -14.48 8.44 2.42
N THR A 80 -13.92 8.62 3.61
CA THR A 80 -14.26 7.79 4.78
C THR A 80 -15.69 8.03 5.24
N ARG A 81 -16.23 9.27 5.12
CA ARG A 81 -17.61 9.58 5.47
C ARG A 81 -18.62 8.78 4.62
N GLY A 82 -18.37 8.58 3.33
CA GLY A 82 -19.21 7.73 2.49
C GLY A 82 -19.33 6.32 3.09
N LEU A 83 -18.18 5.68 3.32
CA LEU A 83 -18.14 4.34 3.92
C LEU A 83 -18.74 4.29 5.33
N SER A 84 -18.55 5.32 6.18
CA SER A 84 -19.06 5.30 7.55
C SER A 84 -20.59 5.26 7.61
N ILE A 85 -21.26 5.87 6.63
CA ILE A 85 -22.72 5.81 6.50
C ILE A 85 -23.18 4.39 6.20
N ASP A 86 -22.51 3.72 5.25
CA ASP A 86 -22.83 2.34 4.85
C ASP A 86 -22.62 1.35 6.02
N GLU A 87 -21.67 1.63 6.91
CA GLU A 87 -21.35 0.82 8.10
C GLU A 87 -22.12 1.26 9.37
N ASN A 88 -23.08 2.17 9.27
CA ASN A 88 -23.83 2.74 10.42
C ASN A 88 -22.93 3.38 11.50
N LEU A 89 -21.89 4.06 11.07
CA LEU A 89 -20.95 4.80 11.92
C LEU A 89 -21.13 6.30 11.74
N LEU A 90 -20.82 7.07 12.79
CA LEU A 90 -20.89 8.52 12.74
C LEU A 90 -19.47 9.11 12.67
N LEU A 91 -19.11 9.67 11.51
CA LEU A 91 -17.86 10.41 11.35
C LEU A 91 -18.11 11.91 11.53
N LYS A 92 -17.58 12.48 12.61
CA LYS A 92 -17.71 13.90 12.97
C LYS A 92 -16.38 14.62 12.76
N LYS A 93 -16.41 15.77 12.10
CA LYS A 93 -15.24 16.62 11.90
C LYS A 93 -15.09 17.58 13.09
N ALA A 94 -13.99 17.47 13.85
CA ALA A 94 -13.67 18.37 14.95
C ALA A 94 -12.81 19.57 14.46
N SER A 95 -11.90 19.34 13.49
CA SER A 95 -11.11 20.40 12.86
C SER A 95 -10.69 20.02 11.44
N SER A 96 -9.85 20.81 10.78
CA SER A 96 -9.34 20.48 9.45
C SER A 96 -8.55 19.16 9.40
N ASN A 97 -7.94 18.77 10.52
CA ASN A 97 -7.03 17.63 10.62
C ASN A 97 -7.41 16.63 11.72
N LEU A 98 -8.59 16.79 12.34
CA LEU A 98 -9.08 15.92 13.41
C LEU A 98 -10.53 15.52 13.18
N PHE A 99 -10.79 14.22 13.22
CA PHE A 99 -12.11 13.62 13.09
C PHE A 99 -12.34 12.65 14.26
N HIS A 100 -13.61 12.42 14.57
CA HIS A 100 -14.02 11.38 15.52
C HIS A 100 -14.93 10.39 14.80
N LEU A 101 -14.62 9.12 14.93
CA LEU A 101 -15.46 8.03 14.46
C LEU A 101 -16.16 7.42 15.66
N ASP A 102 -17.47 7.62 15.69
CA ASP A 102 -18.36 7.10 16.73
C ASP A 102 -19.00 5.81 16.23
N SER A 103 -18.82 4.74 16.99
CA SER A 103 -19.39 3.41 16.75
C SER A 103 -20.40 3.09 17.86
N PRO A 104 -21.67 3.56 17.76
CA PRO A 104 -22.65 3.44 18.83
C PRO A 104 -22.86 2.00 19.31
N ASN A 105 -22.88 1.06 18.35
CA ASN A 105 -23.08 -0.36 18.64
C ASN A 105 -21.91 -1.02 19.41
N GLN A 106 -20.73 -0.38 19.40
CA GLN A 106 -19.52 -0.90 20.07
C GLN A 106 -19.12 -0.06 21.27
N ASN A 107 -19.83 1.05 21.51
CA ASN A 107 -19.51 2.04 22.54
C ASN A 107 -18.05 2.54 22.46
N ILE A 108 -17.58 2.83 21.24
CA ILE A 108 -16.21 3.26 20.96
C ILE A 108 -16.24 4.58 20.21
N LEU A 109 -15.44 5.52 20.71
CA LEU A 109 -15.12 6.78 20.05
C LEU A 109 -13.64 6.77 19.67
N SER A 110 -13.37 6.70 18.37
CA SER A 110 -11.99 6.69 17.85
C SER A 110 -11.57 8.07 17.36
N GLU A 111 -10.36 8.50 17.74
CA GLU A 111 -9.74 9.72 17.22
C GLU A 111 -8.98 9.43 15.93
N ILE A 112 -9.25 10.18 14.86
CA ILE A 112 -8.56 10.11 13.58
C ILE A 112 -7.87 11.45 13.34
N ARG A 113 -6.56 11.46 13.35
CA ARG A 113 -5.75 12.66 13.09
C ARG A 113 -4.97 12.51 11.79
N ILE A 114 -5.02 13.53 10.94
CA ILE A 114 -4.20 13.60 9.74
C ILE A 114 -3.08 14.60 9.91
N MET A 115 -1.90 14.28 9.36
CA MET A 115 -0.74 15.15 9.44
C MET A 115 0.08 15.09 8.15
N LYS A 116 0.32 16.24 7.54
CA LYS A 116 1.33 16.34 6.49
C LYS A 116 2.72 16.19 7.10
N GLY A 117 3.49 15.25 6.60
CA GLY A 117 4.82 14.99 7.13
C GLY A 117 5.74 14.26 6.18
N ASP A 118 7.02 14.58 6.32
CA ASP A 118 8.09 13.83 5.67
C ASP A 118 8.43 12.60 6.52
N ILE A 119 8.53 11.46 5.89
CA ILE A 119 8.81 10.17 6.51
C ILE A 119 10.12 10.20 7.34
N SER A 120 11.12 10.98 6.92
CA SER A 120 12.39 11.12 7.64
C SER A 120 12.27 11.74 9.03
N LYS A 121 11.18 12.50 9.28
CA LYS A 121 10.93 13.24 10.53
C LYS A 121 9.97 12.51 11.49
N LEU A 122 9.47 11.31 11.11
CA LEU A 122 8.39 10.64 11.82
C LEU A 122 8.81 9.85 13.06
N PHE A 123 10.10 9.60 13.23
CA PHE A 123 10.60 8.76 14.33
C PHE A 123 10.20 9.24 15.72
N LYS A 124 10.05 10.56 15.93
CA LYS A 124 9.60 11.14 17.20
C LYS A 124 8.15 10.75 17.57
N TYR A 125 7.32 10.38 16.58
CA TYR A 125 5.93 9.98 16.83
C TYR A 125 5.79 8.48 17.05
N ILE A 126 6.61 7.64 16.42
CA ILE A 126 6.50 6.18 16.42
C ILE A 126 6.43 5.59 17.84
N TYR A 127 7.15 6.19 18.80
CA TYR A 127 7.20 5.72 20.18
C TYR A 127 5.83 5.76 20.90
N ASN A 128 4.94 6.68 20.50
CA ASN A 128 3.64 6.91 21.14
C ASN A 128 2.53 5.99 20.59
N TYR A 129 2.86 5.06 19.69
CA TYR A 129 1.90 4.18 19.03
C TYR A 129 2.32 2.72 19.18
N ASN A 130 1.33 1.85 19.39
CA ASN A 130 1.53 0.40 19.56
C ASN A 130 1.65 -0.28 18.20
N PHE A 131 0.93 0.25 17.19
CA PHE A 131 0.85 -0.31 15.86
C PHE A 131 1.37 0.67 14.82
N ILE A 132 2.30 0.20 13.98
CA ILE A 132 2.92 0.99 12.91
C ILE A 132 2.55 0.35 11.58
N SER A 133 1.81 1.07 10.73
CA SER A 133 1.40 0.60 9.39
C SER A 133 2.19 1.27 8.28
N PHE A 134 2.58 0.48 7.30
CA PHE A 134 3.15 0.87 6.01
C PHE A 134 2.36 0.13 4.92
N SER A 135 1.27 0.74 4.44
CA SER A 135 0.39 0.10 3.45
C SER A 135 0.78 0.46 2.03
N ALA A 136 1.22 -0.53 1.26
CA ALA A 136 1.56 -0.42 -0.16
C ALA A 136 2.61 0.64 -0.51
N ILE A 137 3.62 0.78 0.35
CA ILE A 137 4.72 1.73 0.16
C ILE A 137 6.11 1.11 0.39
N ALA A 138 6.21 -0.13 0.85
CA ALA A 138 7.48 -0.75 1.24
C ALA A 138 8.53 -0.75 0.11
N ASP A 139 8.08 -0.95 -1.13
CA ASP A 139 8.91 -0.99 -2.35
C ASP A 139 9.45 0.38 -2.78
N ILE A 140 8.77 1.46 -2.35
CA ILE A 140 9.17 2.85 -2.67
C ILE A 140 9.85 3.56 -1.50
N LEU A 141 9.91 2.93 -0.31
CA LEU A 141 10.61 3.50 0.83
C LEU A 141 12.13 3.59 0.56
N PRO A 142 12.77 4.72 0.92
CA PRO A 142 14.22 4.80 0.89
C PRO A 142 14.86 3.72 1.77
N LYS A 143 15.90 3.05 1.27
CA LYS A 143 16.65 2.07 2.06
C LYS A 143 17.13 2.64 3.39
N LEU A 144 17.62 3.90 3.38
CA LEU A 144 18.07 4.60 4.57
C LEU A 144 16.97 4.78 5.62
N PHE A 145 15.72 4.97 5.18
CA PHE A 145 14.58 5.01 6.11
C PHE A 145 14.37 3.66 6.80
N LEU A 146 14.41 2.57 6.05
CA LEU A 146 14.29 1.22 6.60
C LEU A 146 15.46 0.91 7.56
N ASP A 147 16.69 1.30 7.20
CA ASP A 147 17.85 1.15 8.10
C ASP A 147 17.63 1.88 9.42
N LYS A 148 17.13 3.12 9.35
CA LYS A 148 16.83 3.91 10.53
C LYS A 148 15.68 3.30 11.34
N LEU A 149 14.62 2.80 10.68
CA LEU A 149 13.50 2.14 11.37
C LEU A 149 13.98 0.94 12.19
N PHE A 150 14.88 0.13 11.63
CA PHE A 150 15.44 -1.01 12.34
C PHE A 150 16.61 -0.66 13.28
N SER A 151 17.11 0.58 13.29
CA SER A 151 18.13 1.02 14.25
C SER A 151 17.52 1.50 15.57
N VAL A 152 16.28 1.99 15.55
CA VAL A 152 15.60 2.44 16.77
C VAL A 152 15.09 1.25 17.59
N HIS A 153 14.94 1.48 18.89
CA HIS A 153 14.42 0.49 19.81
C HIS A 153 12.88 0.52 19.80
N LEU A 154 12.27 -0.57 19.38
CA LEU A 154 10.81 -0.70 19.19
C LEU A 154 10.33 -1.93 19.96
N GLU A 155 10.27 -1.86 21.28
CA GLU A 155 9.71 -2.94 22.09
C GLU A 155 8.18 -2.87 22.16
N ASN A 156 7.55 -4.04 22.25
CA ASN A 156 6.11 -4.20 22.43
C ASN A 156 5.29 -3.49 21.36
N LYS A 157 5.78 -3.48 20.11
CA LYS A 157 5.08 -2.90 18.96
C LYS A 157 4.75 -3.95 17.91
N THR A 158 3.69 -3.68 17.19
CA THR A 158 3.35 -4.42 15.98
C THR A 158 3.66 -3.54 14.77
N ILE A 159 4.43 -4.05 13.81
CA ILE A 159 4.76 -3.34 12.58
C ILE A 159 4.18 -4.13 11.41
N LEU A 160 3.34 -3.50 10.62
CA LEU A 160 2.72 -4.08 9.42
C LEU A 160 3.25 -3.39 8.16
N PHE A 161 3.85 -4.18 7.28
CA PHE A 161 4.05 -3.80 5.89
C PHE A 161 3.06 -4.60 5.05
N SER A 162 2.01 -3.97 4.53
CA SER A 162 0.99 -4.66 3.73
C SER A 162 1.05 -4.30 2.26
N ILE A 163 0.57 -5.23 1.42
CA ILE A 163 0.53 -5.06 -0.04
C ILE A 163 1.92 -4.71 -0.62
N CYS A 164 2.95 -5.43 -0.15
CA CYS A 164 4.31 -5.23 -0.64
C CYS A 164 4.51 -5.99 -1.95
N TYR A 165 4.80 -5.31 -3.04
CA TYR A 165 5.06 -5.93 -4.34
C TYR A 165 6.31 -6.82 -4.28
N ASP A 166 6.20 -8.09 -4.73
CA ASP A 166 7.28 -9.09 -4.66
C ASP A 166 8.06 -9.28 -5.98
N GLY A 167 7.76 -8.46 -6.98
CA GLY A 167 8.43 -8.50 -8.28
C GLY A 167 7.87 -9.52 -9.26
N LYS A 168 6.83 -10.26 -8.90
CA LYS A 168 6.27 -11.32 -9.72
C LYS A 168 4.88 -10.96 -10.24
N VAL A 169 4.73 -11.09 -11.55
CA VAL A 169 3.44 -10.93 -12.23
C VAL A 169 3.23 -12.11 -13.17
N SER A 170 2.02 -12.64 -13.19
CA SER A 170 1.65 -13.71 -14.10
C SER A 170 0.38 -13.37 -14.87
N TRP A 171 0.28 -13.87 -16.08
CA TRP A 171 -0.85 -13.69 -16.98
C TRP A 171 -1.38 -15.04 -17.47
N ASN A 172 -2.70 -15.16 -17.59
CA ASN A 172 -3.34 -16.33 -18.20
C ASN A 172 -2.97 -16.46 -19.68
N ILE A 173 -2.83 -15.34 -20.40
CA ILE A 173 -2.37 -15.29 -21.79
C ILE A 173 -1.00 -14.63 -21.82
N LYS A 174 0.03 -15.47 -22.00
CA LYS A 174 1.42 -15.06 -22.04
C LYS A 174 1.75 -14.26 -23.30
N ASN A 175 2.73 -13.38 -23.17
CA ASN A 175 3.41 -12.72 -24.29
C ASN A 175 4.91 -13.08 -24.22
N LYS A 176 5.57 -13.22 -25.37
CA LYS A 176 7.01 -13.58 -25.44
C LYS A 176 7.91 -12.61 -24.69
N TYR A 177 7.47 -11.35 -24.53
CA TYR A 177 8.22 -10.29 -23.87
C TYR A 177 7.88 -10.10 -22.38
N ASP A 178 6.94 -10.85 -21.82
CA ASP A 178 6.52 -10.68 -20.42
C ASP A 178 7.71 -10.71 -19.45
N LYS A 179 8.60 -11.68 -19.61
CA LYS A 179 9.80 -11.82 -18.76
C LYS A 179 10.76 -10.63 -18.87
N TYR A 180 10.98 -10.14 -20.11
CA TYR A 180 11.84 -8.99 -20.35
C TYR A 180 11.26 -7.72 -19.71
N ILE A 181 9.99 -7.41 -19.98
CA ILE A 181 9.32 -6.21 -19.48
C ILE A 181 9.28 -6.21 -17.95
N MET A 182 8.94 -7.33 -17.33
CA MET A 182 8.89 -7.39 -15.85
C MET A 182 10.27 -7.29 -15.21
N LYS A 183 11.31 -7.83 -15.84
CA LYS A 183 12.70 -7.61 -15.40
C LYS A 183 13.04 -6.12 -15.42
N LYS A 184 12.75 -5.42 -16.54
CA LYS A 184 13.00 -3.98 -16.68
C LYS A 184 12.20 -3.15 -15.68
N PHE A 185 10.93 -3.50 -15.44
CA PHE A 185 10.10 -2.82 -14.46
C PHE A 185 10.65 -2.97 -13.03
N ASN A 186 11.09 -4.17 -12.66
CA ASN A 186 11.71 -4.42 -11.36
C ASN A 186 13.05 -3.65 -11.20
N GLU A 187 13.88 -3.62 -12.23
CA GLU A 187 15.12 -2.81 -12.27
C GLU A 187 14.79 -1.31 -12.10
N HIS A 188 13.76 -0.81 -12.79
CA HIS A 188 13.30 0.58 -12.65
C HIS A 188 12.86 0.92 -11.23
N GLN A 189 12.20 0.00 -10.53
CA GLN A 189 11.80 0.21 -9.14
C GLN A 189 12.97 0.18 -8.15
N GLN A 190 14.06 -0.49 -8.49
CA GLN A 190 15.33 -0.55 -7.73
C GLN A 190 16.30 0.55 -8.14
N SER A 191 15.81 1.73 -8.42
CA SER A 191 16.63 2.85 -8.91
C SER A 191 16.85 3.92 -7.84
N VAL A 192 17.90 4.73 -8.05
CA VAL A 192 18.09 5.95 -7.26
C VAL A 192 17.05 6.98 -7.69
N LYS A 193 16.21 7.42 -6.77
CA LYS A 193 15.24 8.49 -6.98
C LYS A 193 15.53 9.61 -5.99
N ASN A 194 15.82 10.81 -6.49
CA ASN A 194 16.13 11.99 -5.66
C ASN A 194 17.19 11.69 -4.58
N ASP A 195 18.34 11.13 -4.97
CA ASP A 195 19.46 10.73 -4.12
C ASP A 195 19.14 9.63 -3.08
N ASN A 196 17.97 9.03 -3.16
CA ASN A 196 17.54 7.91 -2.33
C ASN A 196 17.43 6.62 -3.13
N TYR A 197 18.12 5.59 -2.68
CA TYR A 197 17.99 4.25 -3.25
C TYR A 197 16.75 3.56 -2.69
N THR A 198 15.84 3.13 -3.57
CA THR A 198 14.67 2.33 -3.24
C THR A 198 14.92 0.85 -3.55
N LEU A 199 14.41 -0.02 -2.71
CA LEU A 199 14.67 -1.46 -2.82
C LEU A 199 13.74 -2.16 -3.82
N GLY A 200 12.64 -1.51 -4.23
CA GLY A 200 11.63 -2.15 -5.07
C GLY A 200 11.19 -3.50 -4.49
N PRO A 201 11.08 -4.55 -5.33
CA PRO A 201 10.69 -5.89 -4.87
C PRO A 201 11.63 -6.50 -3.82
N ALA A 202 12.88 -6.07 -3.74
CA ALA A 202 13.84 -6.56 -2.75
C ALA A 202 13.53 -6.06 -1.31
N SER A 203 12.61 -5.09 -1.16
CA SER A 203 12.20 -4.58 0.16
C SER A 203 11.71 -5.68 1.10
N ILE A 204 10.97 -6.67 0.59
CA ILE A 204 10.45 -7.81 1.34
C ILE A 204 11.57 -8.61 2.00
N SER A 205 12.55 -9.03 1.22
CA SER A 205 13.69 -9.81 1.73
C SER A 205 14.56 -8.98 2.68
N TYR A 206 14.70 -7.69 2.40
CA TYR A 206 15.44 -6.75 3.23
C TYR A 206 14.78 -6.55 4.60
N ILE A 207 13.47 -6.26 4.64
CA ILE A 207 12.69 -6.11 5.87
C ILE A 207 12.77 -7.38 6.71
N LYS A 208 12.56 -8.56 6.10
CA LYS A 208 12.65 -9.85 6.79
C LYS A 208 14.04 -10.10 7.38
N LYS A 209 15.11 -9.77 6.63
CA LYS A 209 16.48 -9.89 7.12
C LYS A 209 16.73 -9.00 8.33
N LYS A 210 16.35 -7.72 8.25
CA LYS A 210 16.52 -6.75 9.33
C LYS A 210 15.72 -7.13 10.58
N ALA A 211 14.46 -7.56 10.41
CA ALA A 211 13.61 -8.01 11.50
C ALA A 211 14.21 -9.23 12.23
N LYS A 212 14.74 -10.22 11.48
CA LYS A 212 15.42 -11.38 12.05
C LYS A 212 16.68 -10.99 12.84
N GLN A 213 17.46 -10.02 12.34
CA GLN A 213 18.63 -9.50 13.06
C GLN A 213 18.27 -8.84 14.41
N LYS A 214 17.04 -8.31 14.50
CA LYS A 214 16.48 -7.73 15.73
C LYS A 214 15.71 -8.74 16.60
N LEU A 215 15.70 -10.01 16.22
CA LEU A 215 14.98 -11.10 16.90
C LEU A 215 13.45 -10.89 16.91
N TYR A 216 12.91 -10.09 16.01
CA TYR A 216 11.46 -9.91 15.89
C TYR A 216 10.80 -11.18 15.33
N LYS A 217 9.62 -11.50 15.85
CA LYS A 217 8.79 -12.56 15.27
C LYS A 217 8.20 -12.08 13.94
N VAL A 218 8.51 -12.80 12.86
CA VAL A 218 8.13 -12.41 11.48
C VAL A 218 7.05 -13.35 10.95
N LYS A 219 5.91 -12.81 10.56
CA LYS A 219 4.87 -13.51 9.79
C LYS A 219 4.80 -12.93 8.40
N THR A 220 4.68 -13.79 7.39
CA THR A 220 4.58 -13.36 5.98
C THR A 220 3.41 -14.09 5.34
N MET A 221 2.50 -13.34 4.72
CA MET A 221 1.30 -13.84 4.07
C MET A 221 1.24 -13.35 2.63
N ASP A 222 0.55 -14.11 1.77
CA ASP A 222 0.28 -13.71 0.39
C ASP A 222 -0.89 -12.73 0.33
N SER A 223 -0.73 -11.63 -0.44
CA SER A 223 -1.78 -10.63 -0.65
C SER A 223 -1.85 -10.20 -2.12
N PRO A 224 -2.07 -11.14 -3.07
CA PRO A 224 -2.01 -10.85 -4.50
C PRO A 224 -3.22 -10.05 -4.98
N TRP A 225 -3.00 -9.10 -5.88
CA TRP A 225 -4.08 -8.58 -6.70
C TRP A 225 -4.44 -9.60 -7.79
N LYS A 226 -5.74 -9.84 -7.94
CA LYS A 226 -6.29 -10.69 -9.00
C LYS A 226 -7.08 -9.81 -9.96
N LEU A 227 -6.40 -9.31 -11.00
CA LEU A 227 -7.00 -8.45 -12.00
C LEU A 227 -7.68 -9.31 -13.08
N ASN A 228 -8.87 -8.94 -13.46
CA ASN A 228 -9.55 -9.52 -14.60
C ASN A 228 -10.09 -8.43 -15.54
N SER A 229 -10.62 -8.80 -16.68
CA SER A 229 -11.11 -7.86 -17.70
C SER A 229 -12.55 -8.16 -18.12
N ASP A 230 -13.32 -8.83 -17.27
CA ASP A 230 -14.66 -9.32 -17.56
C ASP A 230 -15.72 -8.22 -17.66
N ASN A 231 -15.58 -7.13 -16.88
CA ASN A 231 -16.48 -5.98 -16.90
C ASN A 231 -15.73 -4.66 -17.11
N VAL A 232 -16.48 -3.57 -17.31
CA VAL A 232 -15.91 -2.25 -17.65
C VAL A 232 -15.04 -1.69 -16.53
N SER A 233 -15.48 -1.76 -15.26
CA SER A 233 -14.74 -1.24 -14.12
C SER A 233 -13.40 -1.97 -13.95
N ASN A 234 -13.43 -3.30 -14.04
CA ASN A 234 -12.23 -4.13 -13.95
C ASN A 234 -11.25 -3.86 -15.10
N ARG A 235 -11.76 -3.65 -16.34
CA ARG A 235 -10.91 -3.26 -17.48
C ARG A 235 -10.22 -1.94 -17.24
N ASP A 236 -10.91 -0.95 -16.69
CA ASP A 236 -10.33 0.36 -16.40
C ASP A 236 -9.14 0.29 -15.47
N PHE A 237 -9.24 -0.44 -14.36
CA PHE A 237 -8.12 -0.61 -13.44
C PHE A 237 -7.00 -1.45 -14.05
N HIS A 238 -7.35 -2.54 -14.76
CA HIS A 238 -6.37 -3.38 -15.43
C HIS A 238 -5.55 -2.60 -16.48
N GLN A 239 -6.21 -1.74 -17.26
CA GLN A 239 -5.55 -0.84 -18.21
C GLN A 239 -4.64 0.17 -17.48
N GLN A 240 -5.09 0.76 -16.37
CA GLN A 240 -4.28 1.66 -15.57
C GLN A 240 -3.01 0.97 -15.05
N TYR A 241 -3.12 -0.28 -14.59
CA TYR A 241 -1.98 -1.08 -14.14
C TYR A 241 -0.96 -1.29 -15.27
N ILE A 242 -1.40 -1.76 -16.44
CA ILE A 242 -0.53 -1.96 -17.61
C ILE A 242 0.12 -0.63 -18.07
N ASN A 243 -0.67 0.46 -18.10
CA ASN A 243 -0.15 1.79 -18.42
C ASN A 243 0.86 2.31 -17.40
N THR A 244 0.76 1.92 -16.13
CA THR A 244 1.77 2.27 -15.11
C THR A 244 3.13 1.66 -15.44
N ILE A 245 3.17 0.38 -15.83
CA ILE A 245 4.38 -0.30 -16.28
C ILE A 245 4.96 0.41 -17.53
N TYR A 246 4.10 0.70 -18.52
CA TYR A 246 4.52 1.39 -19.73
C TYR A 246 5.13 2.75 -19.44
N LYS A 247 4.45 3.58 -18.63
CA LYS A 247 4.93 4.92 -18.26
C LYS A 247 6.24 4.90 -17.48
N ALA A 248 6.46 3.89 -16.66
CA ALA A 248 7.72 3.71 -15.95
C ALA A 248 8.87 3.42 -16.92
N LEU A 249 8.63 2.60 -17.93
CA LEU A 249 9.67 2.11 -18.85
C LEU A 249 9.88 2.97 -20.08
N GLN A 250 8.89 3.77 -20.53
CA GLN A 250 9.02 4.57 -21.75
C GLN A 250 10.15 5.61 -21.70
N LYS A 251 10.58 6.02 -20.49
CA LYS A 251 11.68 6.97 -20.27
C LYS A 251 13.00 6.28 -19.92
N ASP A 252 12.98 4.96 -19.73
CA ASP A 252 14.18 4.18 -19.41
C ASP A 252 15.00 3.91 -20.69
N LYS A 253 16.21 4.49 -20.76
CA LYS A 253 17.12 4.36 -21.90
C LYS A 253 17.58 2.91 -22.17
N ASN A 254 17.46 2.03 -21.18
CA ASN A 254 17.86 0.62 -21.25
C ASN A 254 16.70 -0.30 -21.66
N THR A 255 15.51 0.26 -21.90
CA THR A 255 14.35 -0.51 -22.35
C THR A 255 14.15 -0.35 -23.86
N ASP A 256 14.06 -1.47 -24.57
CA ASP A 256 13.74 -1.47 -25.99
C ASP A 256 12.33 -0.94 -26.23
N THR A 257 12.26 0.18 -26.95
CA THR A 257 10.99 0.91 -27.16
C THR A 257 10.04 0.16 -28.09
N LEU A 258 10.55 -0.61 -29.06
CA LEU A 258 9.72 -1.39 -29.98
C LEU A 258 9.08 -2.57 -29.24
N ILE A 259 9.87 -3.29 -28.47
CA ILE A 259 9.39 -4.38 -27.62
C ILE A 259 8.34 -3.86 -26.61
N LEU A 260 8.59 -2.70 -26.00
CA LEU A 260 7.66 -2.12 -25.04
C LEU A 260 6.32 -1.75 -25.69
N LYS A 261 6.35 -1.16 -26.91
CA LYS A 261 5.14 -0.81 -27.67
C LYS A 261 4.36 -2.04 -28.13
N GLU A 262 5.03 -3.08 -28.60
CA GLU A 262 4.41 -4.35 -29.00
C GLU A 262 3.74 -5.00 -27.78
N TRP A 263 4.44 -5.04 -26.66
CA TRP A 263 3.94 -5.65 -25.43
C TRP A 263 2.69 -4.94 -24.88
N ILE A 264 2.72 -3.60 -24.78
CA ILE A 264 1.57 -2.85 -24.26
C ILE A 264 0.35 -2.98 -25.19
N HIS A 265 0.56 -2.91 -26.51
CA HIS A 265 -0.52 -3.06 -27.49
C HIS A 265 -1.21 -4.42 -27.32
N ASP A 266 -0.44 -5.50 -27.24
CA ASP A 266 -0.95 -6.86 -27.05
C ASP A 266 -1.78 -6.98 -25.73
N LYS A 267 -1.26 -6.44 -24.62
CA LYS A 267 -1.97 -6.50 -23.34
C LYS A 267 -3.28 -5.70 -23.36
N LEU A 268 -3.25 -4.47 -23.92
CA LEU A 268 -4.44 -3.63 -23.99
C LEU A 268 -5.52 -4.23 -24.90
N GLU A 269 -5.16 -4.84 -26.03
CA GLU A 269 -6.09 -5.54 -26.89
C GLU A 269 -6.77 -6.73 -26.18
N LYS A 270 -6.01 -7.50 -25.40
CA LYS A 270 -6.57 -8.61 -24.62
C LYS A 270 -7.49 -8.14 -23.50
N ILE A 271 -7.17 -7.00 -22.86
CA ILE A 271 -8.05 -6.36 -21.86
C ILE A 271 -9.34 -5.89 -22.53
N LYS A 272 -9.25 -5.17 -23.65
CA LYS A 272 -10.41 -4.68 -24.42
C LYS A 272 -11.36 -5.84 -24.80
N LYS A 273 -10.81 -6.98 -25.18
CA LYS A 273 -11.58 -8.20 -25.50
C LYS A 273 -12.10 -8.97 -24.28
N GLY A 274 -11.85 -8.48 -23.06
CA GLY A 274 -12.29 -9.13 -21.82
C GLY A 274 -11.58 -10.45 -21.48
N LYS A 275 -10.41 -10.72 -22.08
CA LYS A 275 -9.75 -12.04 -22.03
C LYS A 275 -8.54 -12.10 -21.08
N LEU A 276 -7.95 -10.95 -20.72
CA LEU A 276 -6.75 -10.94 -19.89
C LEU A 276 -7.12 -11.09 -18.40
N LYS A 277 -6.41 -12.00 -17.74
CA LYS A 277 -6.34 -12.09 -16.26
C LYS A 277 -4.88 -11.94 -15.84
N THR A 278 -4.65 -11.15 -14.79
CA THR A 278 -3.32 -10.89 -14.26
C THR A 278 -3.32 -11.13 -12.76
N ILE A 279 -2.28 -11.81 -12.28
CA ILE A 279 -1.98 -11.91 -10.84
C ILE A 279 -0.73 -11.08 -10.59
N VAL A 280 -0.87 -10.04 -9.78
CA VAL A 280 0.25 -9.23 -9.29
C VAL A 280 0.53 -9.67 -7.87
N ASN A 281 1.66 -10.30 -7.66
CA ASN A 281 1.98 -10.85 -6.35
C ASN A 281 2.43 -9.76 -5.39
N HIS A 282 1.86 -9.81 -4.19
CA HIS A 282 2.20 -8.99 -3.05
C HIS A 282 2.33 -9.86 -1.81
N LYS A 283 2.98 -9.34 -0.79
CA LYS A 283 3.09 -9.95 0.54
C LYS A 283 2.69 -8.96 1.61
N ASP A 284 2.05 -9.48 2.63
CA ASP A 284 1.91 -8.79 3.92
C ASP A 284 2.97 -9.34 4.87
N ILE A 285 3.67 -8.45 5.57
CA ILE A 285 4.72 -8.79 6.55
C ILE A 285 4.33 -8.17 7.88
N LEU A 286 4.06 -9.02 8.85
CA LEU A 286 3.77 -8.62 10.23
C LEU A 286 4.97 -8.93 11.10
N LEU A 287 5.44 -7.91 11.82
CA LEU A 287 6.54 -7.99 12.77
C LEU A 287 5.99 -7.74 14.17
N LEU A 288 6.30 -8.62 15.10
CA LEU A 288 6.04 -8.46 16.53
C LEU A 288 7.40 -8.26 17.21
N THR A 289 7.58 -7.09 17.80
CA THR A 289 8.88 -6.68 18.37
C THR A 289 8.99 -7.03 19.83
#